data_18cdc3fa898144954e3e8d49fd8905ce
#
_entry.id   18cdc3fa898144954e3e8d49fd8905ce
#
_cell.length_a   1.000
_cell.length_b   1.000
_cell.length_c   1.000
_cell.angle_alpha   90.00
_cell.angle_beta   90.00
_cell.angle_gamma   90.00
#
_symmetry.space_group_name_H-M   'P 1'
#
loop_
_entity.id
_entity.type
_entity.pdbx_description
1 polymer ?
#
loop_
_entity_poly.entity_id
_entity_poly.type
_entity_poly.pdbx_seq_one_letter_code
_entity_poly.pdbx_strand_id
1 'polypeptide(L)'
;MYITSMRIQNYRNFKDITMAFHPLANYLVGENDIGKSGFLRLLSFMASAWTLPEIDYYDPKQPIRITLALHLLEGEEEYFADAPDDHLQEIRVRLEMKVTDICPRLYNADTNEELPLEYIRRLRYVSYSAISRDDQAVRPQVYRALEKSLSQWEASHCTAVPPEEQRYIQHEVNVGYYDSSYYECIFYLSRILCRSNRHRADNLKFVSLAALRVITQVYLMANSLVVPLEHNIIVDGQGRRFLPLIISIDEPEIHLHPYMQRSILQYYQQLLHNEDPQFCALLKDLFGLDGLRGQLFVVTHSTDSLIDDYRNILRLYRDSKGLVKAACGSSFHVGREIEKHLIMHFPEVKEALYARSVILVEGETEYGCFQLFGRTVGVPFDYYGICLINARGESSIAKIKKLLEYFKIPVVALYDADVKEVHKKEHGVYFTDGICFEMDLSKTMLQQGKRAALDRIIHVACGAAGRTSYEMLKKACHKLQLDPQDFPPGPLYKAKPHKGPVWVYYFAWLYSNKGVILGRLIGQSLRQGEVPPAFVRVIQAAGKLATIRKE
;
A
#
# COMPACT_ATOMS: atom_id res chain seq x y z
N MET A 1 -13.49 12.53 -17.16
CA MET A 1 -13.51 11.06 -17.28
C MET A 1 -12.44 10.43 -16.41
N TYR A 2 -12.63 9.18 -16.01
CA TYR A 2 -11.64 8.39 -15.31
C TYR A 2 -11.73 6.91 -15.74
N ILE A 3 -10.62 6.21 -15.60
CA ILE A 3 -10.55 4.79 -15.95
C ILE A 3 -11.17 3.99 -14.80
N THR A 4 -12.22 3.21 -15.05
CA THR A 4 -12.86 2.32 -14.08
C THR A 4 -12.21 0.95 -14.08
N SER A 5 -11.84 0.46 -15.26
CA SER A 5 -11.12 -0.82 -15.38
C SER A 5 -10.24 -0.87 -16.61
N MET A 6 -9.23 -1.75 -16.56
CA MET A 6 -8.33 -2.01 -17.67
C MET A 6 -8.03 -3.51 -17.76
N ARG A 7 -8.19 -4.10 -18.94
CA ARG A 7 -7.69 -5.42 -19.27
C ARG A 7 -6.48 -5.29 -20.18
N ILE A 8 -5.37 -5.87 -19.77
CA ILE A 8 -4.10 -5.84 -20.51
C ILE A 8 -3.76 -7.26 -20.95
N GLN A 9 -3.51 -7.45 -22.24
CA GLN A 9 -3.14 -8.72 -22.82
C GLN A 9 -1.84 -8.59 -23.59
N ASN A 10 -0.95 -9.57 -23.41
CA ASN A 10 0.30 -9.72 -24.15
C ASN A 10 1.33 -8.59 -23.94
N TYR A 11 1.36 -7.95 -22.77
CA TYR A 11 2.30 -6.87 -22.49
C TYR A 11 3.28 -7.26 -21.36
N ARG A 12 4.57 -7.33 -21.66
CA ARG A 12 5.65 -7.66 -20.70
C ARG A 12 5.29 -8.87 -19.83
N ASN A 13 5.20 -8.67 -18.49
CA ASN A 13 4.81 -9.74 -17.55
C ASN A 13 3.29 -10.02 -17.54
N PHE A 14 2.49 -9.22 -18.23
CA PHE A 14 1.03 -9.33 -18.26
C PHE A 14 0.57 -10.15 -19.47
N LYS A 15 0.39 -11.46 -19.28
CA LYS A 15 -0.18 -12.32 -20.33
C LYS A 15 -1.65 -12.01 -20.55
N ASP A 16 -2.44 -11.94 -19.46
CA ASP A 16 -3.83 -11.51 -19.45
C ASP A 16 -4.21 -11.14 -18.00
N ILE A 17 -4.40 -9.85 -17.75
CA ILE A 17 -4.72 -9.30 -16.44
C ILE A 17 -5.84 -8.28 -16.57
N THR A 18 -6.77 -8.29 -15.60
CA THR A 18 -7.81 -7.27 -15.46
C THR A 18 -7.63 -6.55 -14.14
N MET A 19 -7.70 -5.23 -14.17
CA MET A 19 -7.56 -4.35 -13.02
C MET A 19 -8.78 -3.44 -12.94
N ALA A 20 -9.34 -3.27 -11.74
CA ALA A 20 -10.37 -2.27 -11.44
C ALA A 20 -9.76 -1.15 -10.62
N PHE A 21 -10.15 0.07 -10.90
CA PHE A 21 -9.55 1.26 -10.32
C PHE A 21 -10.53 2.06 -9.47
N HIS A 22 -9.99 2.71 -8.47
CA HIS A 22 -10.70 3.72 -7.70
C HIS A 22 -10.71 5.04 -8.49
N PRO A 23 -11.82 5.81 -8.48
CA PRO A 23 -11.93 7.05 -9.25
C PRO A 23 -10.87 8.11 -8.94
N LEU A 24 -10.36 8.13 -7.71
CA LEU A 24 -9.48 9.21 -7.22
C LEU A 24 -8.01 8.83 -7.27
N ALA A 25 -7.62 7.78 -6.52
CA ALA A 25 -6.24 7.37 -6.40
C ALA A 25 -6.10 5.85 -6.37
N ASN A 26 -5.00 5.34 -6.91
CA ASN A 26 -4.71 3.92 -7.04
C ASN A 26 -3.26 3.65 -6.63
N TYR A 27 -3.07 2.88 -5.56
CA TYR A 27 -1.75 2.51 -5.04
C TYR A 27 -1.42 1.09 -5.46
N LEU A 28 -0.46 0.95 -6.36
CA LEU A 28 0.00 -0.34 -6.86
C LEU A 28 1.06 -0.91 -5.92
N VAL A 29 0.75 -2.04 -5.31
CA VAL A 29 1.63 -2.77 -4.40
C VAL A 29 1.88 -4.19 -4.89
N GLY A 30 2.91 -4.84 -4.37
CA GLY A 30 3.27 -6.20 -4.74
C GLY A 30 4.78 -6.41 -4.78
N GLU A 31 5.19 -7.65 -5.08
CA GLU A 31 6.60 -8.03 -5.13
C GLU A 31 7.41 -7.20 -6.14
N ASN A 32 8.74 -7.18 -5.98
CA ASN A 32 9.63 -6.56 -6.96
C ASN A 32 9.51 -7.31 -8.30
N ASP A 33 9.75 -6.59 -9.40
CA ASP A 33 9.74 -7.12 -10.77
C ASP A 33 8.41 -7.76 -11.23
N ILE A 34 7.31 -7.53 -10.50
CA ILE A 34 5.99 -8.08 -10.89
C ILE A 34 5.36 -7.30 -12.04
N GLY A 35 5.85 -6.08 -12.35
CA GLY A 35 5.38 -5.27 -13.47
C GLY A 35 4.74 -3.94 -13.08
N LYS A 36 4.89 -3.45 -11.83
CA LYS A 36 4.29 -2.19 -11.36
C LYS A 36 4.71 -0.98 -12.21
N SER A 37 6.01 -0.71 -12.34
CA SER A 37 6.54 0.38 -13.18
C SER A 37 6.26 0.14 -14.67
N GLY A 38 6.17 -1.14 -15.10
CA GLY A 38 5.72 -1.51 -16.44
C GLY A 38 4.29 -1.04 -16.72
N PHE A 39 3.40 -1.12 -15.74
CA PHE A 39 2.03 -0.59 -15.85
C PHE A 39 2.02 0.94 -16.01
N LEU A 40 2.82 1.69 -15.24
CA LEU A 40 2.93 3.15 -15.39
C LEU A 40 3.46 3.53 -16.79
N ARG A 41 4.44 2.78 -17.30
CA ARG A 41 4.93 2.95 -18.66
C ARG A 41 3.84 2.71 -19.72
N LEU A 42 2.95 1.75 -19.47
CA LEU A 42 1.80 1.50 -20.35
C LEU A 42 0.81 2.67 -20.36
N LEU A 43 0.53 3.27 -19.20
CA LEU A 43 -0.30 4.48 -19.12
C LEU A 43 0.33 5.64 -19.90
N SER A 44 1.65 5.84 -19.76
CA SER A 44 2.39 6.85 -20.54
C SER A 44 2.30 6.60 -22.05
N PHE A 45 2.46 5.33 -22.46
CA PHE A 45 2.33 4.95 -23.87
C PHE A 45 0.96 5.29 -24.43
N MET A 46 -0.12 4.97 -23.74
CA MET A 46 -1.47 5.26 -24.21
C MET A 46 -1.71 6.76 -24.44
N ALA A 47 -1.09 7.61 -23.63
CA ALA A 47 -1.26 9.06 -23.71
C ALA A 47 -0.37 9.75 -24.76
N SER A 48 0.81 9.21 -25.08
CA SER A 48 1.83 9.98 -25.82
C SER A 48 2.68 9.20 -26.82
N ALA A 49 2.90 7.89 -26.64
CA ALA A 49 3.81 7.13 -27.50
C ALA A 49 3.13 6.56 -28.76
N TRP A 50 3.93 6.33 -29.81
CA TRP A 50 3.45 5.82 -31.07
C TRP A 50 3.78 4.34 -31.28
N THR A 51 4.87 3.86 -30.68
CA THR A 51 5.36 2.50 -30.88
C THR A 51 5.83 1.88 -29.56
N LEU A 52 5.70 0.57 -29.45
CA LEU A 52 6.28 -0.24 -28.38
C LEU A 52 7.37 -1.15 -28.97
N PRO A 53 8.56 -1.21 -28.38
CA PRO A 53 9.61 -2.11 -28.83
C PRO A 53 9.20 -3.58 -28.62
N GLU A 54 9.77 -4.50 -29.40
CA GLU A 54 9.46 -5.93 -29.36
C GLU A 54 9.61 -6.53 -27.95
N ILE A 55 10.55 -6.03 -27.15
CA ILE A 55 10.75 -6.47 -25.76
C ILE A 55 9.53 -6.19 -24.84
N ASP A 56 8.61 -5.33 -25.24
CA ASP A 56 7.40 -5.05 -24.48
C ASP A 56 6.26 -6.05 -24.75
N TYR A 57 6.44 -6.98 -25.71
CA TYR A 57 5.48 -8.04 -26.01
C TYR A 57 5.79 -9.29 -25.19
N TYR A 58 4.76 -9.88 -24.55
CA TYR A 58 4.87 -11.18 -23.88
C TYR A 58 5.16 -12.28 -24.92
N ASP A 59 4.44 -12.27 -26.04
CA ASP A 59 4.65 -13.07 -27.25
C ASP A 59 4.66 -12.13 -28.46
N PRO A 60 5.81 -11.93 -29.15
CA PRO A 60 5.89 -11.03 -30.30
C PRO A 60 5.00 -11.41 -31.49
N LYS A 61 4.51 -12.64 -31.53
CA LYS A 61 3.60 -13.11 -32.59
C LYS A 61 2.15 -12.68 -32.38
N GLN A 62 1.81 -12.18 -31.19
CA GLN A 62 0.47 -11.74 -30.83
C GLN A 62 0.43 -10.23 -30.65
N PRO A 63 -0.69 -9.58 -30.95
CA PRO A 63 -0.83 -8.16 -30.66
C PRO A 63 -0.94 -7.90 -29.14
N ILE A 64 -0.45 -6.75 -28.70
CA ILE A 64 -0.83 -6.20 -27.41
C ILE A 64 -2.26 -5.67 -27.54
N ARG A 65 -3.12 -6.03 -26.58
CA ARG A 65 -4.49 -5.52 -26.48
C ARG A 65 -4.72 -4.91 -25.12
N ILE A 66 -5.24 -3.67 -25.12
CA ILE A 66 -5.59 -2.95 -23.91
C ILE A 66 -7.05 -2.54 -24.02
N THR A 67 -7.92 -3.13 -23.21
CA THR A 67 -9.33 -2.72 -23.15
C THR A 67 -9.53 -1.87 -21.92
N LEU A 68 -10.05 -0.65 -22.11
CA LEU A 68 -10.34 0.33 -21.09
C LEU A 68 -11.85 0.50 -20.95
N ALA A 69 -12.34 0.56 -19.73
CA ALA A 69 -13.64 1.14 -19.43
C ALA A 69 -13.41 2.54 -18.84
N LEU A 70 -14.02 3.54 -19.45
CA LEU A 70 -13.93 4.94 -19.09
C LEU A 70 -15.28 5.41 -18.59
N HIS A 71 -15.34 5.91 -17.36
CA HIS A 71 -16.52 6.60 -16.86
C HIS A 71 -16.46 8.06 -17.29
N LEU A 72 -17.52 8.51 -17.94
CA LEU A 72 -17.66 9.89 -18.40
C LEU A 72 -18.30 10.75 -17.31
N LEU A 73 -17.79 11.95 -17.14
CA LEU A 73 -18.37 12.97 -16.26
C LEU A 73 -19.22 13.92 -17.10
N GLU A 74 -20.08 14.69 -16.44
CA GLU A 74 -20.92 15.70 -17.11
C GLU A 74 -20.11 16.60 -18.04
N GLY A 75 -20.57 16.74 -19.27
CA GLY A 75 -19.92 17.52 -20.35
C GLY A 75 -18.84 16.75 -21.12
N GLU A 76 -18.62 15.47 -20.81
CA GLU A 76 -17.66 14.63 -21.52
C GLU A 76 -18.32 13.73 -22.59
N GLU A 77 -19.64 13.67 -22.62
CA GLU A 77 -20.44 12.86 -23.54
C GLU A 77 -20.19 13.32 -25.00
N GLU A 78 -20.04 14.62 -25.23
CA GLU A 78 -19.75 15.19 -26.58
C GLU A 78 -18.39 14.74 -27.14
N TYR A 79 -17.48 14.26 -26.30
CA TYR A 79 -16.19 13.72 -26.75
C TYR A 79 -16.34 12.42 -27.53
N PHE A 80 -17.44 11.72 -27.33
CA PHE A 80 -17.76 10.44 -27.93
C PHE A 80 -19.08 10.55 -28.69
N ALA A 81 -19.32 11.70 -29.38
CA ALA A 81 -20.57 12.05 -30.04
C ALA A 81 -21.03 11.04 -31.11
N ASP A 82 -20.13 10.16 -31.57
CA ASP A 82 -20.48 9.03 -32.44
C ASP A 82 -21.00 7.82 -31.66
N ALA A 83 -21.12 7.91 -30.32
CA ALA A 83 -21.72 6.87 -29.50
C ALA A 83 -23.26 7.06 -29.45
N PRO A 84 -24.05 6.03 -29.75
CA PRO A 84 -25.48 6.18 -30.08
C PRO A 84 -26.43 6.42 -28.91
N ASP A 85 -25.98 6.74 -27.69
CA ASP A 85 -26.83 6.89 -26.51
C ASP A 85 -26.53 8.15 -25.70
N ASP A 86 -27.51 9.05 -25.58
CA ASP A 86 -27.49 10.30 -24.79
C ASP A 86 -27.35 10.08 -23.26
N HIS A 87 -27.16 8.85 -22.79
CA HIS A 87 -27.08 8.47 -21.38
C HIS A 87 -25.89 7.57 -21.02
N LEU A 88 -24.89 7.47 -21.91
CA LEU A 88 -23.69 6.64 -21.68
C LEU A 88 -22.80 7.26 -20.60
N GLN A 89 -22.90 6.76 -19.37
CA GLN A 89 -21.95 7.08 -18.31
C GLN A 89 -20.63 6.29 -18.43
N GLU A 90 -20.59 5.23 -19.23
CA GLU A 90 -19.38 4.40 -19.42
C GLU A 90 -19.21 4.05 -20.90
N ILE A 91 -17.99 4.23 -21.38
CA ILE A 91 -17.57 3.79 -22.71
C ILE A 91 -16.42 2.79 -22.61
N ARG A 92 -16.46 1.76 -23.47
CA ARG A 92 -15.40 0.75 -23.52
C ARG A 92 -14.62 0.85 -24.81
N VAL A 93 -13.32 1.09 -24.69
CA VAL A 93 -12.43 1.22 -25.84
C VAL A 93 -11.33 0.17 -25.80
N ARG A 94 -10.93 -0.35 -26.95
CA ARG A 94 -9.85 -1.32 -27.10
C ARG A 94 -8.75 -0.78 -27.99
N LEU A 95 -7.55 -0.69 -27.44
CA LEU A 95 -6.33 -0.34 -28.13
C LEU A 95 -5.61 -1.63 -28.53
N GLU A 96 -5.22 -1.74 -29.79
CA GLU A 96 -4.52 -2.91 -30.33
C GLU A 96 -3.27 -2.47 -31.09
N MET A 97 -2.16 -3.21 -30.89
CA MET A 97 -0.89 -2.92 -31.55
C MET A 97 -0.12 -4.22 -31.80
N LYS A 98 0.36 -4.41 -33.04
CA LYS A 98 1.30 -5.46 -33.45
C LYS A 98 2.72 -4.92 -33.45
N VAL A 99 3.72 -5.80 -33.36
CA VAL A 99 5.15 -5.42 -33.44
C VAL A 99 5.48 -4.65 -34.73
N THR A 100 4.76 -4.94 -35.82
CA THR A 100 4.96 -4.30 -37.13
C THR A 100 4.24 -2.95 -37.29
N ASP A 101 3.37 -2.60 -36.35
CA ASP A 101 2.56 -1.39 -36.47
C ASP A 101 3.38 -0.14 -36.07
N ILE A 102 3.23 0.94 -36.83
CA ILE A 102 3.86 2.24 -36.53
C ILE A 102 3.10 2.97 -35.41
N CYS A 103 1.79 2.74 -35.31
CA CYS A 103 0.94 3.31 -34.26
C CYS A 103 -0.15 2.31 -33.87
N PRO A 104 -0.66 2.40 -32.62
CA PRO A 104 -1.77 1.58 -32.20
C PRO A 104 -3.07 1.96 -32.93
N ARG A 105 -4.00 1.01 -33.00
CA ARG A 105 -5.37 1.25 -33.48
C ARG A 105 -6.33 1.24 -32.29
N LEU A 106 -7.30 2.13 -32.33
CA LEU A 106 -8.33 2.24 -31.30
C LEU A 106 -9.67 1.74 -31.86
N TYR A 107 -10.38 0.96 -31.08
CA TYR A 107 -11.71 0.43 -31.44
C TYR A 107 -12.70 0.69 -30.31
N ASN A 108 -13.95 0.88 -30.64
CA ASN A 108 -15.02 0.67 -29.68
C ASN A 108 -15.02 -0.82 -29.32
N ALA A 109 -14.94 -1.15 -28.03
CA ALA A 109 -14.80 -2.54 -27.60
C ALA A 109 -16.09 -3.36 -27.76
N ASP A 110 -17.25 -2.71 -27.82
CA ASP A 110 -18.57 -3.34 -27.90
C ASP A 110 -19.02 -3.50 -29.37
N THR A 111 -18.84 -2.48 -30.21
CA THR A 111 -19.22 -2.52 -31.65
C THR A 111 -18.10 -3.00 -32.56
N ASN A 112 -16.85 -2.97 -32.10
CA ASN A 112 -15.64 -3.27 -32.89
C ASN A 112 -15.39 -2.29 -34.05
N GLU A 113 -16.01 -1.12 -34.03
CA GLU A 113 -15.73 -0.05 -34.96
C GLU A 113 -14.41 0.66 -34.63
N GLU A 114 -13.66 1.06 -35.65
CA GLU A 114 -12.40 1.79 -35.47
C GLU A 114 -12.70 3.24 -35.09
N LEU A 115 -12.05 3.72 -34.04
CA LEU A 115 -12.18 5.07 -33.49
C LEU A 115 -10.90 5.87 -33.73
N PRO A 116 -10.98 7.20 -33.84
CA PRO A 116 -9.81 8.07 -33.87
C PRO A 116 -8.99 7.94 -32.58
N LEU A 117 -7.68 7.84 -32.70
CA LEU A 117 -6.78 7.77 -31.53
C LEU A 117 -6.87 9.00 -30.62
N GLU A 118 -7.37 10.12 -31.15
CA GLU A 118 -7.57 11.36 -30.43
C GLU A 118 -8.47 11.20 -29.21
N TYR A 119 -9.43 10.30 -29.22
CA TYR A 119 -10.31 10.04 -28.08
C TYR A 119 -9.56 9.62 -26.82
N ILE A 120 -8.55 8.75 -26.92
CA ILE A 120 -7.77 8.33 -25.74
C ILE A 120 -6.64 9.31 -25.42
N ARG A 121 -6.13 10.04 -26.40
CA ARG A 121 -5.05 11.02 -26.22
C ARG A 121 -5.50 12.32 -25.56
N ARG A 122 -6.79 12.54 -25.40
CA ARG A 122 -7.35 13.62 -24.59
C ARG A 122 -7.04 13.43 -23.10
N LEU A 123 -6.92 12.18 -22.60
CA LEU A 123 -6.36 11.90 -21.29
C LEU A 123 -4.87 12.24 -21.31
N ARG A 124 -4.50 13.35 -20.73
CA ARG A 124 -3.10 13.74 -20.59
C ARG A 124 -2.45 12.98 -19.44
N TYR A 125 -1.19 12.67 -19.62
CA TYR A 125 -0.42 11.88 -18.69
C TYR A 125 0.81 12.63 -18.24
N VAL A 126 1.00 12.66 -16.92
CA VAL A 126 2.16 13.26 -16.28
C VAL A 126 2.78 12.22 -15.35
N SER A 127 4.04 11.88 -15.59
CA SER A 127 4.76 10.91 -14.76
C SER A 127 5.82 11.59 -13.91
N TYR A 128 5.96 11.14 -12.68
CA TYR A 128 7.05 11.50 -11.79
C TYR A 128 7.71 10.24 -11.27
N SER A 129 9.03 10.20 -11.38
CA SER A 129 9.85 9.20 -10.70
C SER A 129 10.88 9.95 -9.87
N ALA A 130 11.08 9.50 -8.64
CA ALA A 130 12.12 10.08 -7.78
C ALA A 130 13.54 9.80 -8.32
N ILE A 131 13.69 8.77 -9.17
CA ILE A 131 14.96 8.37 -9.78
C ILE A 131 15.21 9.14 -11.08
N SER A 132 14.15 9.47 -11.83
CA SER A 132 14.32 10.18 -13.09
C SER A 132 14.59 11.66 -12.83
N ARG A 133 15.65 12.16 -13.44
CA ARG A 133 15.95 13.60 -13.51
C ARG A 133 15.09 14.30 -14.57
N ASP A 134 13.82 13.92 -14.68
CA ASP A 134 12.92 14.46 -15.72
C ASP A 134 12.74 15.98 -15.60
N ASP A 135 12.91 16.52 -14.39
CA ASP A 135 12.93 17.97 -14.18
C ASP A 135 14.12 18.64 -14.94
N GLN A 136 15.18 17.88 -15.29
CA GLN A 136 16.30 18.38 -16.08
C GLN A 136 16.05 18.28 -17.60
N ALA A 137 15.05 17.52 -18.05
CA ALA A 137 14.66 17.42 -19.45
C ALA A 137 13.87 18.66 -19.93
N VAL A 138 13.31 19.42 -18.99
CA VAL A 138 12.58 20.66 -19.30
C VAL A 138 13.58 21.76 -19.63
N ARG A 139 13.45 22.36 -20.81
CA ARG A 139 14.35 23.44 -21.25
C ARG A 139 14.32 24.62 -20.26
N PRO A 140 15.47 25.20 -19.89
CA PRO A 140 15.54 26.34 -18.96
C PRO A 140 14.64 27.54 -19.36
N GLN A 141 14.40 27.70 -20.65
CA GLN A 141 13.52 28.75 -21.18
C GLN A 141 12.06 28.63 -20.68
N VAL A 142 11.58 27.41 -20.43
CA VAL A 142 10.24 27.16 -19.88
C VAL A 142 10.15 27.71 -18.46
N TYR A 143 11.15 27.43 -17.61
CA TYR A 143 11.17 27.95 -16.24
C TYR A 143 11.31 29.47 -16.20
N ARG A 144 12.08 30.10 -17.10
CA ARG A 144 12.15 31.56 -17.21
C ARG A 144 10.81 32.20 -17.58
N ALA A 145 10.07 31.56 -18.49
CA ALA A 145 8.73 32.05 -18.85
C ALA A 145 7.74 31.87 -17.71
N LEU A 146 7.75 30.73 -17.02
CA LEU A 146 6.93 30.49 -15.83
C LEU A 146 7.28 31.42 -14.67
N GLU A 147 8.55 31.64 -14.39
CA GLU A 147 9.04 32.60 -13.38
C GLU A 147 8.42 33.98 -13.61
N LYS A 148 8.51 34.49 -14.84
CA LYS A 148 7.91 35.78 -15.19
C LYS A 148 6.41 35.80 -14.96
N SER A 149 5.71 34.76 -15.37
CA SER A 149 4.24 34.67 -15.20
C SER A 149 3.86 34.58 -13.72
N LEU A 150 4.55 33.76 -12.94
CA LEU A 150 4.31 33.58 -11.51
C LEU A 150 4.61 34.84 -10.70
N SER A 151 5.72 35.54 -11.01
CA SER A 151 6.06 36.79 -10.34
C SER A 151 5.05 37.92 -10.63
N GLN A 152 4.57 38.01 -11.88
CA GLN A 152 3.53 38.96 -12.25
C GLN A 152 2.20 38.66 -11.58
N TRP A 153 1.80 37.38 -11.54
CA TRP A 153 0.58 36.94 -10.88
C TRP A 153 0.63 37.22 -9.39
N GLU A 154 1.73 36.89 -8.71
CA GLU A 154 1.90 37.18 -7.29
C GLU A 154 1.81 38.67 -6.99
N ALA A 155 2.48 39.51 -7.78
CA ALA A 155 2.46 40.96 -7.58
C ALA A 155 1.06 41.58 -7.73
N SER A 156 0.20 40.98 -8.58
CA SER A 156 -1.16 41.49 -8.82
C SER A 156 -2.21 40.96 -7.84
N HIS A 157 -2.03 39.75 -7.29
CA HIS A 157 -3.06 39.07 -6.49
C HIS A 157 -2.68 38.92 -5.01
N CYS A 158 -1.42 39.14 -4.68
CA CYS A 158 -0.92 38.86 -3.36
C CYS A 158 -0.54 40.16 -2.61
N THR A 159 -1.08 40.35 -1.42
CA THR A 159 -0.59 41.35 -0.45
C THR A 159 0.82 40.93 0.05
N ALA A 160 1.66 41.87 0.43
CA ALA A 160 3.01 41.57 0.88
C ALA A 160 3.04 40.50 1.99
N VAL A 161 3.86 39.46 1.80
CA VAL A 161 4.08 38.45 2.84
C VAL A 161 4.85 39.09 3.99
N PRO A 162 4.51 38.83 5.27
CA PRO A 162 5.25 39.35 6.40
C PRO A 162 6.74 39.01 6.29
N PRO A 163 7.66 39.93 6.71
CA PRO A 163 9.09 39.73 6.56
C PRO A 163 9.62 38.45 7.24
N GLU A 164 8.99 37.99 8.30
CA GLU A 164 9.35 36.74 9.01
C GLU A 164 9.01 35.51 8.20
N GLU A 165 7.81 35.44 7.61
CA GLU A 165 7.43 34.35 6.68
C GLU A 165 8.27 34.37 5.41
N GLN A 166 8.61 35.54 4.90
CA GLN A 166 9.46 35.67 3.73
C GLN A 166 10.87 35.10 3.97
N ARG A 167 11.46 35.40 5.14
CA ARG A 167 12.76 34.84 5.55
C ARG A 167 12.68 33.32 5.72
N TYR A 168 11.60 32.83 6.31
CA TYR A 168 11.40 31.41 6.50
C TYR A 168 11.30 30.67 5.14
N ILE A 169 10.46 31.13 4.24
CA ILE A 169 10.31 30.57 2.89
C ILE A 169 11.66 30.60 2.15
N GLN A 170 12.39 31.70 2.25
CA GLN A 170 13.73 31.83 1.64
C GLN A 170 14.72 30.80 2.19
N HIS A 171 14.71 30.54 3.50
CA HIS A 171 15.58 29.56 4.12
C HIS A 171 15.26 28.13 3.71
N GLU A 172 13.97 27.76 3.69
CA GLU A 172 13.52 26.40 3.35
C GLU A 172 13.63 26.07 1.86
N VAL A 173 13.47 27.06 0.98
CA VAL A 173 13.55 26.89 -0.48
C VAL A 173 14.99 26.94 -1.00
N ASN A 174 15.91 27.54 -0.24
CA ASN A 174 17.29 27.76 -0.68
C ASN A 174 18.14 26.47 -0.62
N VAL A 175 18.11 25.70 -1.70
CA VAL A 175 18.91 24.48 -1.86
C VAL A 175 19.66 24.53 -3.19
N GLY A 176 20.85 25.03 -3.16
CA GLY A 176 22.04 24.80 -3.99
C GLY A 176 21.95 24.46 -5.49
N TYR A 177 22.80 25.12 -6.30
CA TYR A 177 23.41 24.70 -7.59
C TYR A 177 22.51 24.31 -8.81
N TYR A 178 21.28 24.80 -8.94
CA TYR A 178 20.47 24.60 -10.14
C TYR A 178 20.13 25.91 -10.86
N ASP A 179 19.56 25.85 -12.06
CA ASP A 179 19.11 27.02 -12.79
C ASP A 179 18.26 27.93 -11.88
N SER A 180 18.65 29.19 -11.78
CA SER A 180 18.01 30.16 -10.89
C SER A 180 16.49 30.22 -11.10
N SER A 181 16.03 30.19 -12.35
CA SER A 181 14.62 30.29 -12.68
C SER A 181 13.74 29.14 -12.17
N TYR A 182 14.29 27.92 -12.07
CA TYR A 182 13.57 26.79 -11.47
C TYR A 182 13.28 27.04 -9.97
N TYR A 183 14.28 27.51 -9.23
CA TYR A 183 14.11 27.81 -7.80
C TYR A 183 13.23 29.03 -7.57
N GLU A 184 13.34 30.04 -8.43
CA GLU A 184 12.47 31.22 -8.34
C GLU A 184 11.01 30.81 -8.56
N CYS A 185 10.71 29.89 -9.48
CA CYS A 185 9.36 29.33 -9.61
C CYS A 185 8.87 28.67 -8.33
N ILE A 186 9.71 27.82 -7.68
CA ILE A 186 9.34 27.18 -6.41
C ILE A 186 9.11 28.24 -5.32
N PHE A 187 9.95 29.26 -5.28
CA PHE A 187 9.82 30.36 -4.32
C PHE A 187 8.50 31.14 -4.49
N TYR A 188 8.18 31.55 -5.74
CA TYR A 188 6.90 32.21 -6.00
C TYR A 188 5.71 31.35 -5.66
N LEU A 189 5.72 30.07 -6.06
CA LEU A 189 4.66 29.14 -5.71
C LEU A 189 4.53 28.95 -4.19
N SER A 190 5.65 28.88 -3.47
CA SER A 190 5.62 28.79 -2.01
C SER A 190 4.92 30.00 -1.38
N ARG A 191 5.16 31.19 -1.89
CA ARG A 191 4.49 32.42 -1.43
C ARG A 191 3.01 32.50 -1.81
N ILE A 192 2.65 31.94 -2.95
CA ILE A 192 1.25 31.86 -3.41
C ILE A 192 0.48 30.84 -2.56
N LEU A 193 1.01 29.64 -2.41
CA LEU A 193 0.33 28.51 -1.80
C LEU A 193 0.30 28.56 -0.26
N CYS A 194 1.25 29.23 0.40
CA CYS A 194 1.24 29.38 1.87
C CYS A 194 -0.02 30.07 2.40
N ARG A 195 -0.71 30.84 1.56
CA ARG A 195 -1.92 31.59 1.91
C ARG A 195 -3.18 30.75 2.00
N SER A 196 -3.17 29.53 1.50
CA SER A 196 -4.32 28.64 1.60
C SER A 196 -4.57 28.12 3.03
N ASN A 197 -3.79 28.54 4.05
CA ASN A 197 -3.85 28.15 5.46
C ASN A 197 -3.82 26.61 5.71
N ARG A 198 -3.62 25.80 4.66
CA ARG A 198 -3.65 24.33 4.73
C ARG A 198 -2.25 23.71 4.78
N HIS A 199 -1.21 24.49 4.44
CA HIS A 199 0.13 23.97 4.33
C HIS A 199 1.01 24.46 5.48
N ARG A 200 1.57 23.50 6.23
CA ARG A 200 2.64 23.81 7.18
C ARG A 200 3.89 24.20 6.43
N ALA A 201 4.63 25.13 6.99
CA ALA A 201 5.87 25.63 6.41
C ALA A 201 6.86 24.51 6.02
N ASP A 202 6.95 23.43 6.82
CA ASP A 202 7.87 22.31 6.60
C ASP A 202 7.58 21.53 5.29
N ASN A 203 6.33 21.54 4.83
CA ASN A 203 5.89 20.83 3.62
C ASN A 203 5.82 21.76 2.40
N LEU A 204 5.92 23.06 2.60
CA LEU A 204 5.61 24.06 1.57
C LEU A 204 6.49 23.89 0.32
N LYS A 205 7.77 23.58 0.49
CA LYS A 205 8.69 23.31 -0.64
C LYS A 205 8.23 22.17 -1.52
N PHE A 206 7.80 21.05 -0.90
CA PHE A 206 7.36 19.86 -1.64
C PHE A 206 6.01 20.05 -2.30
N VAL A 207 5.09 20.76 -1.64
CA VAL A 207 3.80 21.18 -2.18
C VAL A 207 4.03 22.07 -3.41
N SER A 208 4.91 23.07 -3.31
CA SER A 208 5.26 23.97 -4.40
C SER A 208 5.95 23.26 -5.55
N LEU A 209 6.80 22.27 -5.25
CA LEU A 209 7.42 21.43 -6.27
C LEU A 209 6.36 20.60 -7.02
N ALA A 210 5.40 20.00 -6.32
CA ALA A 210 4.31 19.26 -6.93
C ALA A 210 3.45 20.17 -7.83
N ALA A 211 3.09 21.35 -7.35
CA ALA A 211 2.37 22.35 -8.13
C ALA A 211 3.16 22.80 -9.36
N LEU A 212 4.47 23.08 -9.21
CA LEU A 212 5.34 23.47 -10.33
C LEU A 212 5.36 22.41 -11.42
N ARG A 213 5.47 21.14 -11.06
CA ARG A 213 5.46 20.03 -12.00
C ARG A 213 4.17 20.00 -12.83
N VAL A 214 3.02 20.10 -12.16
CA VAL A 214 1.73 20.15 -12.86
C VAL A 214 1.62 21.38 -13.75
N ILE A 215 1.93 22.58 -13.23
CA ILE A 215 1.91 23.84 -14.00
C ILE A 215 2.85 23.78 -15.20
N THR A 216 4.06 23.23 -15.04
CA THR A 216 5.02 23.07 -16.13
C THR A 216 4.45 22.22 -17.26
N GLN A 217 3.77 21.13 -16.93
CA GLN A 217 3.13 20.28 -17.94
C GLN A 217 1.96 20.99 -18.64
N VAL A 218 1.11 21.68 -17.88
CA VAL A 218 0.03 22.48 -18.46
C VAL A 218 0.61 23.57 -19.38
N TYR A 219 1.69 24.24 -18.98
CA TYR A 219 2.38 25.23 -19.78
C TYR A 219 2.93 24.65 -21.09
N LEU A 220 3.55 23.46 -21.02
CA LEU A 220 4.07 22.77 -22.22
C LEU A 220 2.93 22.38 -23.18
N MET A 221 1.80 21.94 -22.65
CA MET A 221 0.61 21.65 -23.46
C MET A 221 0.03 22.93 -24.09
N ALA A 222 -0.05 24.02 -23.34
CA ALA A 222 -0.56 25.32 -23.84
C ALA A 222 0.30 25.89 -24.95
N ASN A 223 1.61 25.61 -24.92
CA ASN A 223 2.55 26.09 -25.95
C ASN A 223 2.89 25.03 -27.01
N SER A 224 2.16 23.93 -27.07
CA SER A 224 2.37 22.87 -28.05
C SER A 224 1.82 23.29 -29.40
N LEU A 225 2.67 23.24 -30.44
CA LEU A 225 2.27 23.48 -31.81
C LEU A 225 1.58 22.26 -32.45
N VAL A 226 1.77 21.07 -31.85
CA VAL A 226 1.28 19.81 -32.42
C VAL A 226 -0.17 19.55 -32.01
N VAL A 227 -0.47 19.74 -30.74
CA VAL A 227 -1.83 19.58 -30.19
C VAL A 227 -2.11 20.76 -29.25
N PRO A 228 -2.87 21.75 -29.71
CA PRO A 228 -3.26 22.88 -28.85
C PRO A 228 -4.00 22.46 -27.60
N LEU A 229 -3.80 23.17 -26.50
CA LEU A 229 -4.45 22.89 -25.19
C LEU A 229 -5.98 22.84 -25.33
N GLU A 230 -6.56 23.71 -26.19
CA GLU A 230 -8.01 23.81 -26.43
C GLU A 230 -8.66 22.48 -26.85
N HIS A 231 -7.97 21.65 -27.62
CA HIS A 231 -8.47 20.33 -28.03
C HIS A 231 -8.54 19.30 -26.89
N ASN A 232 -7.96 19.62 -25.75
CA ASN A 232 -7.93 18.72 -24.58
C ASN A 232 -8.81 19.21 -23.41
N ILE A 233 -9.38 20.41 -23.55
CA ILE A 233 -10.22 21.01 -22.51
C ILE A 233 -11.63 20.44 -22.62
N ILE A 234 -12.16 20.06 -21.47
CA ILE A 234 -13.56 19.65 -21.28
C ILE A 234 -14.32 20.83 -20.73
N VAL A 235 -15.48 21.12 -21.30
CA VAL A 235 -16.39 22.16 -20.83
C VAL A 235 -17.61 21.46 -20.21
N ASP A 236 -17.88 21.70 -18.93
CA ASP A 236 -19.06 21.14 -18.27
C ASP A 236 -20.34 21.93 -18.59
N GLY A 237 -21.48 21.40 -18.15
CA GLY A 237 -22.79 22.04 -18.38
C GLY A 237 -22.94 23.46 -17.78
N GLN A 238 -21.98 23.90 -16.96
CA GLN A 238 -21.92 25.26 -16.41
C GLN A 238 -20.91 26.17 -17.14
N GLY A 239 -20.32 25.69 -18.22
CA GLY A 239 -19.30 26.41 -18.98
C GLY A 239 -17.92 26.45 -18.31
N ARG A 240 -17.67 25.66 -17.28
CA ARG A 240 -16.35 25.56 -16.61
C ARG A 240 -15.42 24.67 -17.42
N ARG A 241 -14.17 25.05 -17.47
CA ARG A 241 -13.13 24.45 -18.31
C ARG A 241 -12.17 23.60 -17.50
N PHE A 242 -12.09 22.31 -17.79
CA PHE A 242 -11.24 21.36 -17.06
C PHE A 242 -10.26 20.65 -17.99
N LEU A 243 -9.06 20.39 -17.49
CA LEU A 243 -8.07 19.57 -18.19
C LEU A 243 -8.09 18.14 -17.63
N PRO A 244 -8.37 17.11 -18.46
CA PRO A 244 -8.25 15.70 -18.04
C PRO A 244 -6.77 15.34 -17.86
N LEU A 245 -6.41 14.83 -16.67
CA LEU A 245 -5.01 14.58 -16.34
C LEU A 245 -4.86 13.31 -15.50
N ILE A 246 -4.06 12.36 -15.99
CA ILE A 246 -3.58 11.23 -15.20
C ILE A 246 -2.20 11.59 -14.65
N ILE A 247 -2.05 11.55 -13.33
CA ILE A 247 -0.76 11.70 -12.65
C ILE A 247 -0.28 10.33 -12.21
N SER A 248 0.95 9.97 -12.53
CA SER A 248 1.59 8.78 -12.00
C SER A 248 2.85 9.12 -11.23
N ILE A 249 3.07 8.42 -10.13
CA ILE A 249 4.23 8.61 -9.28
C ILE A 249 4.87 7.24 -9.04
N ASP A 250 6.13 7.10 -9.42
CA ASP A 250 6.92 5.90 -9.19
C ASP A 250 7.89 6.13 -8.03
N GLU A 251 7.74 5.34 -6.97
CA GLU A 251 8.58 5.37 -5.78
C GLU A 251 8.69 6.75 -5.10
N PRO A 252 7.56 7.35 -4.63
CA PRO A 252 7.58 8.67 -3.97
C PRO A 252 8.40 8.70 -2.68
N GLU A 253 8.71 7.54 -2.11
CA GLU A 253 9.46 7.39 -0.87
C GLU A 253 10.95 7.75 -0.97
N ILE A 254 11.53 7.76 -2.15
CA ILE A 254 12.96 7.99 -2.32
C ILE A 254 13.32 9.41 -1.87
N HIS A 255 14.24 9.51 -0.92
CA HIS A 255 14.71 10.74 -0.28
C HIS A 255 13.66 11.56 0.47
N LEU A 256 12.48 10.99 0.77
CA LEU A 256 11.42 11.68 1.50
C LEU A 256 11.16 11.05 2.87
N HIS A 257 11.01 11.90 3.89
CA HIS A 257 10.53 11.48 5.20
C HIS A 257 9.07 10.98 5.11
N PRO A 258 8.64 9.97 5.89
CA PRO A 258 7.30 9.38 5.84
C PRO A 258 6.14 10.39 5.82
N TYR A 259 6.20 11.43 6.66
CA TYR A 259 5.18 12.48 6.66
C TYR A 259 5.11 13.26 5.35
N MET A 260 6.26 13.51 4.73
CA MET A 260 6.35 14.21 3.46
C MET A 260 5.81 13.37 2.30
N GLN A 261 6.05 12.06 2.32
CA GLN A 261 5.48 11.13 1.33
C GLN A 261 3.94 11.24 1.31
N ARG A 262 3.31 11.14 2.49
CA ARG A 262 1.85 11.28 2.61
C ARG A 262 1.36 12.66 2.20
N SER A 263 2.02 13.72 2.65
CA SER A 263 1.65 15.10 2.34
C SER A 263 1.66 15.39 0.85
N ILE A 264 2.70 14.95 0.13
CA ILE A 264 2.81 15.14 -1.33
C ILE A 264 1.71 14.37 -2.06
N LEU A 265 1.48 13.11 -1.69
CA LEU A 265 0.46 12.29 -2.34
C LEU A 265 -0.94 12.84 -2.12
N GLN A 266 -1.24 13.31 -0.91
CA GLN A 266 -2.49 14.01 -0.61
C GLN A 266 -2.61 15.30 -1.41
N TYR A 267 -1.53 16.05 -1.56
CA TYR A 267 -1.56 17.30 -2.31
C TYR A 267 -1.83 17.07 -3.80
N TYR A 268 -1.24 16.06 -4.43
CA TYR A 268 -1.60 15.70 -5.81
C TYR A 268 -3.09 15.35 -5.96
N GLN A 269 -3.68 14.68 -4.97
CA GLN A 269 -5.13 14.46 -4.97
C GLN A 269 -5.91 15.76 -4.85
N GLN A 270 -5.50 16.68 -3.97
CA GLN A 270 -6.11 18.00 -3.82
C GLN A 270 -6.06 18.82 -5.14
N LEU A 271 -4.94 18.76 -5.86
CA LEU A 271 -4.81 19.40 -7.17
C LEU A 271 -5.81 18.82 -8.19
N LEU A 272 -5.91 17.49 -8.27
CA LEU A 272 -6.82 16.80 -9.20
C LEU A 272 -8.31 17.01 -8.86
N HIS A 273 -8.62 17.29 -7.59
CA HIS A 273 -10.00 17.52 -7.12
C HIS A 273 -10.34 19.00 -6.96
N ASN A 274 -9.41 19.89 -7.33
CA ASN A 274 -9.59 21.34 -7.25
C ASN A 274 -9.86 21.84 -5.83
N GLU A 275 -9.22 21.24 -4.84
CA GLU A 275 -9.39 21.57 -3.42
C GLU A 275 -8.49 22.70 -2.95
N ASP A 276 -7.48 23.12 -3.73
CA ASP A 276 -6.63 24.28 -3.44
C ASP A 276 -7.10 25.50 -4.23
N PRO A 277 -7.76 26.49 -3.57
CA PRO A 277 -8.31 27.66 -4.24
C PRO A 277 -7.24 28.54 -4.90
N GLN A 278 -6.03 28.63 -4.32
CA GLN A 278 -4.93 29.44 -4.85
C GLN A 278 -4.38 28.81 -6.15
N PHE A 279 -4.26 27.51 -6.15
CA PHE A 279 -3.86 26.78 -7.34
C PHE A 279 -4.90 26.88 -8.46
N CYS A 280 -6.18 26.76 -8.15
CA CYS A 280 -7.27 26.92 -9.13
C CYS A 280 -7.31 28.34 -9.71
N ALA A 281 -7.15 29.36 -8.88
CA ALA A 281 -7.07 30.74 -9.33
C ALA A 281 -5.89 30.97 -10.28
N LEU A 282 -4.72 30.39 -9.93
CA LEU A 282 -3.53 30.44 -10.77
C LEU A 282 -3.74 29.74 -12.14
N LEU A 283 -4.38 28.56 -12.15
CA LEU A 283 -4.72 27.86 -13.40
C LEU A 283 -5.67 28.67 -14.26
N LYS A 284 -6.65 29.32 -13.64
CA LYS A 284 -7.64 30.15 -14.34
C LYS A 284 -7.00 31.34 -15.02
N ASP A 285 -6.16 32.08 -14.32
CA ASP A 285 -5.55 33.30 -14.82
C ASP A 285 -4.44 33.03 -15.85
N LEU A 286 -3.66 31.96 -15.67
CA LEU A 286 -2.55 31.65 -16.57
C LEU A 286 -2.98 30.86 -17.82
N PHE A 287 -4.00 30.01 -17.71
CA PHE A 287 -4.36 29.05 -18.76
C PHE A 287 -5.85 29.04 -19.13
N GLY A 288 -6.69 29.83 -18.46
CA GLY A 288 -8.13 29.84 -18.68
C GLY A 288 -8.82 28.54 -18.24
N LEU A 289 -8.24 27.81 -17.26
CA LEU A 289 -8.76 26.54 -16.75
C LEU A 289 -9.38 26.75 -15.36
N ASP A 290 -10.61 26.28 -15.17
CA ASP A 290 -11.27 26.30 -13.86
C ASP A 290 -10.75 25.18 -12.94
N GLY A 291 -10.01 24.20 -13.50
CA GLY A 291 -9.37 23.14 -12.71
C GLY A 291 -8.91 21.95 -13.53
N LEU A 292 -8.61 20.87 -12.81
CA LEU A 292 -8.20 19.58 -13.34
C LEU A 292 -9.28 18.52 -13.09
N ARG A 293 -9.31 17.46 -13.90
CA ARG A 293 -10.12 16.25 -13.65
C ARG A 293 -9.28 15.02 -13.95
N GLY A 294 -9.16 14.07 -13.02
CA GLY A 294 -8.38 12.88 -13.34
C GLY A 294 -8.10 11.96 -12.17
N GLN A 295 -7.08 11.13 -12.35
CA GLN A 295 -6.72 10.07 -11.42
C GLN A 295 -5.24 10.10 -11.07
N LEU A 296 -4.94 9.68 -9.83
CA LEU A 296 -3.59 9.46 -9.35
C LEU A 296 -3.26 7.95 -9.35
N PHE A 297 -2.12 7.59 -9.92
CA PHE A 297 -1.55 6.24 -9.85
C PHE A 297 -0.19 6.29 -9.16
N VAL A 298 -0.03 5.51 -8.11
CA VAL A 298 1.19 5.50 -7.29
C VAL A 298 1.74 4.09 -7.25
N VAL A 299 2.99 3.91 -7.63
CA VAL A 299 3.76 2.70 -7.37
C VAL A 299 4.64 2.97 -6.18
N THR A 300 4.52 2.18 -5.12
CA THR A 300 5.29 2.39 -3.90
C THR A 300 5.69 1.08 -3.25
N HIS A 301 6.83 1.10 -2.56
CA HIS A 301 7.31 0.06 -1.67
C HIS A 301 7.21 0.47 -0.20
N SER A 302 6.74 1.69 0.08
CA SER A 302 6.59 2.24 1.41
C SER A 302 5.18 2.00 1.96
N THR A 303 5.10 1.40 3.15
CA THR A 303 3.85 1.30 3.91
C THR A 303 3.32 2.67 4.31
N ASP A 304 4.21 3.63 4.49
CA ASP A 304 3.87 5.01 4.87
C ASP A 304 3.18 5.79 3.76
N SER A 305 3.47 5.47 2.51
CA SER A 305 2.80 6.07 1.35
C SER A 305 1.36 5.60 1.15
N LEU A 306 0.97 4.46 1.75
CA LEU A 306 -0.38 3.93 1.62
C LEU A 306 -1.36 4.73 2.48
N ILE A 307 -2.40 5.26 1.84
CA ILE A 307 -3.51 5.96 2.51
C ILE A 307 -4.42 4.94 3.19
N ASP A 308 -5.14 5.36 4.22
CA ASP A 308 -5.93 4.49 5.11
C ASP A 308 -7.28 4.04 4.50
N ASP A 309 -7.35 3.92 3.17
CA ASP A 309 -8.49 3.35 2.45
C ASP A 309 -8.05 2.19 1.55
N TYR A 310 -8.47 0.99 1.91
CA TYR A 310 -8.14 -0.23 1.16
C TYR A 310 -8.67 -0.23 -0.28
N ARG A 311 -9.73 0.56 -0.56
CA ARG A 311 -10.33 0.67 -1.91
C ARG A 311 -9.37 1.25 -2.93
N ASN A 312 -8.41 2.04 -2.47
CA ASN A 312 -7.36 2.63 -3.31
C ASN A 312 -6.20 1.65 -3.60
N ILE A 313 -6.15 0.49 -2.94
CA ILE A 313 -5.03 -0.45 -3.05
C ILE A 313 -5.30 -1.46 -4.17
N LEU A 314 -4.33 -1.59 -5.06
CA LEU A 314 -4.28 -2.56 -6.13
C LEU A 314 -3.03 -3.43 -5.94
N ARG A 315 -3.22 -4.69 -5.52
CA ARG A 315 -2.13 -5.62 -5.32
C ARG A 315 -1.91 -6.51 -6.53
N LEU A 316 -0.70 -6.45 -7.08
CA LEU A 316 -0.25 -7.41 -8.09
C LEU A 316 0.35 -8.64 -7.40
N TYR A 317 -0.02 -9.83 -7.88
CA TYR A 317 0.46 -11.10 -7.35
C TYR A 317 0.59 -12.15 -8.46
N ARG A 318 1.36 -13.20 -8.22
CA ARG A 318 1.41 -14.37 -9.14
C ARG A 318 0.43 -15.43 -8.64
N ASP A 319 -0.36 -15.98 -9.56
CA ASP A 319 -1.22 -17.13 -9.27
C ASP A 319 -0.43 -18.45 -9.20
N SER A 320 -1.10 -19.56 -8.97
CA SER A 320 -0.49 -20.90 -8.91
C SER A 320 0.17 -21.35 -10.22
N LYS A 321 -0.12 -20.67 -11.34
CA LYS A 321 0.50 -20.92 -12.65
C LYS A 321 1.63 -19.93 -12.96
N GLY A 322 2.03 -19.09 -11.99
CA GLY A 322 3.04 -18.06 -12.17
C GLY A 322 2.58 -16.84 -12.97
N LEU A 323 1.30 -16.76 -13.35
CA LEU A 323 0.77 -15.63 -14.11
C LEU A 323 0.47 -14.45 -13.18
N VAL A 324 0.80 -13.25 -13.64
CA VAL A 324 0.51 -12.02 -12.91
C VAL A 324 -0.99 -11.74 -12.94
N LYS A 325 -1.57 -11.49 -11.78
CA LYS A 325 -2.96 -11.14 -11.53
C LYS A 325 -3.06 -9.92 -10.62
N ALA A 326 -4.23 -9.32 -10.54
CA ALA A 326 -4.51 -8.19 -9.68
C ALA A 326 -5.63 -8.51 -8.68
N ALA A 327 -5.47 -8.01 -7.46
CA ALA A 327 -6.51 -7.93 -6.45
C ALA A 327 -6.77 -6.45 -6.18
N CYS A 328 -7.96 -5.99 -6.54
CA CYS A 328 -8.32 -4.58 -6.58
C CYS A 328 -9.26 -4.24 -5.43
N GLY A 329 -8.81 -3.44 -4.47
CA GLY A 329 -9.61 -3.04 -3.32
C GLY A 329 -10.92 -2.35 -3.68
N SER A 330 -10.95 -1.62 -4.81
CA SER A 330 -12.15 -0.97 -5.35
C SER A 330 -13.28 -1.93 -5.71
N SER A 331 -12.97 -3.20 -5.98
CA SER A 331 -13.96 -4.24 -6.30
C SER A 331 -14.40 -5.08 -5.10
N PHE A 332 -13.86 -4.81 -3.88
CA PHE A 332 -14.21 -5.58 -2.70
C PHE A 332 -15.50 -5.08 -2.05
N HIS A 333 -16.41 -6.01 -1.77
CA HIS A 333 -17.59 -5.75 -0.97
C HIS A 333 -17.37 -6.26 0.45
N VAL A 334 -16.80 -5.39 1.29
CA VAL A 334 -16.43 -5.72 2.67
C VAL A 334 -17.51 -5.23 3.61
N GLY A 335 -18.02 -6.13 4.50
CA GLY A 335 -19.02 -5.75 5.50
C GLY A 335 -18.45 -4.79 6.56
N ARG A 336 -19.29 -3.95 7.18
CA ARG A 336 -18.91 -2.95 8.19
C ARG A 336 -18.03 -3.50 9.32
N GLU A 337 -18.25 -4.72 9.75
CA GLU A 337 -17.46 -5.35 10.81
C GLU A 337 -16.01 -5.60 10.39
N ILE A 338 -15.78 -6.04 9.15
CA ILE A 338 -14.44 -6.24 8.61
C ILE A 338 -13.77 -4.87 8.39
N GLU A 339 -14.50 -3.88 7.89
CA GLU A 339 -14.00 -2.52 7.68
C GLU A 339 -13.53 -1.88 8.99
N LYS A 340 -14.28 -2.04 10.09
CA LYS A 340 -13.87 -1.60 11.43
C LYS A 340 -12.55 -2.23 11.86
N HIS A 341 -12.40 -3.54 11.70
CA HIS A 341 -11.16 -4.24 12.04
C HIS A 341 -10.00 -3.84 11.13
N LEU A 342 -10.29 -3.52 9.87
CA LEU A 342 -9.34 -2.96 8.93
C LEU A 342 -8.73 -1.66 9.46
N ILE A 343 -9.56 -0.71 9.83
CA ILE A 343 -9.13 0.59 10.37
C ILE A 343 -8.25 0.39 11.62
N MET A 344 -8.65 -0.53 12.52
CA MET A 344 -7.92 -0.79 13.76
C MET A 344 -6.54 -1.45 13.56
N HIS A 345 -6.40 -2.31 12.54
CA HIS A 345 -5.19 -3.11 12.27
C HIS A 345 -4.49 -2.69 10.98
N PHE A 346 -4.85 -1.53 10.43
CA PHE A 346 -4.33 -1.10 9.13
C PHE A 346 -2.81 -0.95 9.08
N PRO A 347 -2.11 -0.50 10.14
CA PRO A 347 -0.65 -0.44 10.13
C PRO A 347 0.00 -1.81 9.87
N GLU A 348 -0.48 -2.86 10.53
CA GLU A 348 0.03 -4.23 10.38
C GLU A 348 -0.38 -4.83 9.03
N VAL A 349 -1.60 -4.51 8.55
CA VAL A 349 -2.10 -4.96 7.24
C VAL A 349 -1.31 -4.32 6.10
N LYS A 350 -0.89 -3.07 6.21
CA LYS A 350 -0.05 -2.40 5.20
C LYS A 350 1.24 -3.19 4.91
N GLU A 351 1.92 -3.67 5.95
CA GLU A 351 3.12 -4.48 5.80
C GLU A 351 2.81 -5.82 5.10
N ALA A 352 1.68 -6.44 5.48
CA ALA A 352 1.24 -7.70 4.90
C ALA A 352 0.97 -7.63 3.37
N LEU A 353 0.62 -6.46 2.83
CA LEU A 353 0.40 -6.27 1.40
C LEU A 353 1.64 -6.57 0.54
N TYR A 354 2.83 -6.44 1.12
CA TYR A 354 4.11 -6.75 0.48
C TYR A 354 4.60 -8.18 0.79
N ALA A 355 3.97 -8.85 1.76
CA ALA A 355 4.40 -10.17 2.20
C ALA A 355 4.02 -11.28 1.20
N ARG A 356 4.82 -12.37 1.21
CA ARG A 356 4.54 -13.60 0.46
C ARG A 356 3.59 -14.53 1.19
N SER A 357 3.65 -14.51 2.52
CA SER A 357 2.68 -15.17 3.40
C SER A 357 2.58 -14.43 4.72
N VAL A 358 1.51 -14.69 5.45
CA VAL A 358 1.25 -14.05 6.76
C VAL A 358 1.00 -15.12 7.81
N ILE A 359 1.56 -14.92 8.99
CA ILE A 359 1.21 -15.66 10.20
C ILE A 359 0.35 -14.74 11.07
N LEU A 360 -0.87 -15.16 11.39
CA LEU A 360 -1.72 -14.51 12.38
C LEU A 360 -1.64 -15.25 13.70
N VAL A 361 -1.33 -14.53 14.77
CA VAL A 361 -1.33 -15.05 16.13
C VAL A 361 -2.33 -14.30 17.00
N GLU A 362 -2.81 -14.96 18.06
CA GLU A 362 -3.86 -14.40 18.91
C GLU A 362 -3.34 -13.34 19.87
N GLY A 363 -2.15 -13.55 20.45
CA GLY A 363 -1.65 -12.81 21.60
C GLY A 363 -0.26 -12.21 21.46
N GLU A 364 0.10 -11.43 22.46
CA GLU A 364 1.38 -10.70 22.51
C GLU A 364 2.57 -11.62 22.77
N THR A 365 2.37 -12.73 23.50
CA THR A 365 3.46 -13.67 23.81
C THR A 365 3.94 -14.37 22.56
N GLU A 366 3.02 -14.88 21.75
CA GLU A 366 3.29 -15.47 20.43
C GLU A 366 3.97 -14.46 19.50
N TYR A 367 3.42 -13.25 19.42
CA TYR A 367 4.00 -12.18 18.62
C TYR A 367 5.46 -11.90 19.00
N GLY A 368 5.76 -11.88 20.31
CA GLY A 368 7.12 -11.63 20.81
C GLY A 368 8.13 -12.73 20.46
N CYS A 369 7.71 -13.99 20.32
CA CYS A 369 8.62 -15.12 20.13
C CYS A 369 8.68 -15.67 18.69
N PHE A 370 7.63 -15.58 17.89
CA PHE A 370 7.51 -16.30 16.61
C PHE A 370 8.59 -15.95 15.59
N GLN A 371 8.97 -14.66 15.48
CA GLN A 371 10.06 -14.28 14.58
C GLN A 371 11.39 -14.94 14.98
N LEU A 372 11.65 -15.06 16.26
CA LEU A 372 12.85 -15.73 16.79
C LEU A 372 12.77 -17.26 16.61
N PHE A 373 11.60 -17.84 16.83
CA PHE A 373 11.35 -19.24 16.50
C PHE A 373 11.58 -19.54 15.02
N GLY A 374 11.14 -18.65 14.13
CA GLY A 374 11.40 -18.75 12.70
C GLY A 374 12.91 -18.93 12.40
N ARG A 375 13.75 -18.09 13.01
CA ARG A 375 15.22 -18.22 12.88
C ARG A 375 15.72 -19.56 13.44
N THR A 376 15.21 -19.97 14.59
CA THR A 376 15.61 -21.20 15.28
C THR A 376 15.24 -22.47 14.48
N VAL A 377 14.09 -22.47 13.78
CA VAL A 377 13.63 -23.62 12.99
C VAL A 377 14.07 -23.59 11.53
N GLY A 378 14.88 -22.60 11.14
CA GLY A 378 15.43 -22.48 9.77
C GLY A 378 14.51 -21.80 8.75
N VAL A 379 13.50 -21.07 9.21
CA VAL A 379 12.58 -20.27 8.38
C VAL A 379 12.61 -18.81 8.86
N PRO A 380 13.71 -18.05 8.64
CA PRO A 380 13.77 -16.65 9.05
C PRO A 380 12.78 -15.82 8.24
N PHE A 381 11.88 -15.10 8.92
CA PHE A 381 10.72 -14.44 8.32
C PHE A 381 11.11 -13.39 7.28
N ASP A 382 12.11 -12.57 7.60
CA ASP A 382 12.60 -11.52 6.68
C ASP A 382 13.12 -12.11 5.35
N TYR A 383 13.79 -13.27 5.40
CA TYR A 383 14.31 -13.95 4.21
C TYR A 383 13.20 -14.54 3.33
N TYR A 384 12.18 -15.12 3.97
CA TYR A 384 11.04 -15.72 3.26
C TYR A 384 9.96 -14.72 2.88
N GLY A 385 10.01 -13.50 3.38
CA GLY A 385 8.97 -12.49 3.19
C GLY A 385 7.68 -12.86 3.93
N ILE A 386 7.80 -13.33 5.18
CA ILE A 386 6.68 -13.69 6.04
C ILE A 386 6.41 -12.52 6.99
N CYS A 387 5.19 -11.99 6.96
CA CYS A 387 4.73 -10.98 7.92
C CYS A 387 4.05 -11.67 9.10
N LEU A 388 4.33 -11.19 10.31
CA LEU A 388 3.71 -11.66 11.55
C LEU A 388 2.75 -10.60 12.08
N ILE A 389 1.49 -10.95 12.26
CA ILE A 389 0.46 -10.04 12.78
C ILE A 389 -0.11 -10.56 14.10
N ASN A 390 -0.13 -9.69 15.11
CA ASN A 390 -0.89 -9.91 16.34
C ASN A 390 -2.34 -9.46 16.12
N ALA A 391 -3.29 -10.38 16.13
CA ALA A 391 -4.70 -10.09 15.93
C ALA A 391 -5.37 -9.44 17.17
N ARG A 392 -4.67 -9.44 18.32
CA ARG A 392 -5.17 -8.91 19.60
C ARG A 392 -6.49 -9.54 20.05
N GLY A 393 -6.61 -10.85 19.83
CA GLY A 393 -7.73 -11.68 20.24
C GLY A 393 -8.32 -12.54 19.13
N GLU A 394 -8.91 -13.65 19.52
CA GLU A 394 -9.49 -14.68 18.64
C GLU A 394 -10.44 -14.12 17.59
N SER A 395 -11.40 -13.27 18.02
CA SER A 395 -12.46 -12.76 17.16
C SER A 395 -11.97 -11.87 16.00
N SER A 396 -10.74 -11.37 16.08
CA SER A 396 -10.11 -10.54 15.06
C SER A 396 -9.41 -11.38 13.98
N ILE A 397 -8.92 -12.56 14.33
CA ILE A 397 -8.14 -13.43 13.41
C ILE A 397 -8.94 -13.72 12.13
N ALA A 398 -10.18 -14.21 12.26
CA ALA A 398 -11.02 -14.55 11.11
C ALA A 398 -11.27 -13.35 10.19
N LYS A 399 -11.44 -12.15 10.75
CA LYS A 399 -11.72 -10.92 10.00
C LYS A 399 -10.49 -10.43 9.24
N ILE A 400 -9.32 -10.40 9.91
CA ILE A 400 -8.04 -10.04 9.29
C ILE A 400 -7.69 -11.06 8.20
N LYS A 401 -7.82 -12.36 8.48
CA LYS A 401 -7.60 -13.44 7.52
C LYS A 401 -8.43 -13.24 6.25
N LYS A 402 -9.74 -13.01 6.41
CA LYS A 402 -10.65 -12.78 5.27
C LYS A 402 -10.24 -11.57 4.43
N LEU A 403 -9.82 -10.48 5.06
CA LEU A 403 -9.31 -9.31 4.36
C LEU A 403 -8.05 -9.64 3.54
N LEU A 404 -7.06 -10.28 4.16
CA LEU A 404 -5.82 -10.65 3.47
C LEU A 404 -6.09 -11.61 2.31
N GLU A 405 -7.08 -12.50 2.44
CA GLU A 405 -7.54 -13.39 1.37
C GLU A 405 -8.19 -12.64 0.19
N TYR A 406 -8.89 -11.54 0.44
CA TYR A 406 -9.35 -10.65 -0.64
C TYR A 406 -8.18 -10.14 -1.47
N PHE A 407 -7.08 -9.74 -0.82
CA PHE A 407 -5.86 -9.35 -1.50
C PHE A 407 -5.01 -10.53 -2.00
N LYS A 408 -5.52 -11.76 -1.92
CA LYS A 408 -4.81 -12.99 -2.36
C LYS A 408 -3.47 -13.18 -1.66
N ILE A 409 -3.41 -12.82 -0.40
CA ILE A 409 -2.26 -13.05 0.48
C ILE A 409 -2.48 -14.38 1.20
N PRO A 410 -1.57 -15.36 1.10
CA PRO A 410 -1.67 -16.61 1.84
C PRO A 410 -1.53 -16.38 3.34
N VAL A 411 -2.44 -16.94 4.11
CA VAL A 411 -2.50 -16.75 5.56
C VAL A 411 -2.43 -18.09 6.28
N VAL A 412 -1.62 -18.14 7.32
CA VAL A 412 -1.58 -19.20 8.33
C VAL A 412 -2.03 -18.59 9.65
N ALA A 413 -3.12 -19.06 10.21
CA ALA A 413 -3.65 -18.57 11.47
C ALA A 413 -3.42 -19.59 12.59
N LEU A 414 -2.89 -19.14 13.73
CA LEU A 414 -2.76 -19.94 14.94
C LEU A 414 -3.81 -19.50 15.96
N TYR A 415 -4.64 -20.44 16.35
CA TYR A 415 -5.61 -20.29 17.43
C TYR A 415 -5.23 -21.14 18.65
N ASP A 416 -5.67 -20.75 19.81
CA ASP A 416 -5.68 -21.61 20.98
C ASP A 416 -6.63 -22.80 20.76
N ALA A 417 -6.32 -23.96 21.32
CA ALA A 417 -7.10 -25.18 21.08
C ALA A 417 -8.48 -25.17 21.74
N ASP A 418 -8.77 -24.24 22.63
CA ASP A 418 -10.09 -24.10 23.27
C ASP A 418 -11.21 -23.71 22.28
N VAL A 419 -10.84 -23.08 21.14
CA VAL A 419 -11.80 -22.72 20.06
C VAL A 419 -11.76 -23.68 18.86
N LYS A 420 -11.05 -24.79 18.96
CA LYS A 420 -10.82 -25.74 17.86
C LYS A 420 -12.10 -26.25 17.20
N GLU A 421 -13.15 -26.53 17.97
CA GLU A 421 -14.41 -27.04 17.43
C GLU A 421 -15.12 -26.03 16.54
N VAL A 422 -14.89 -24.74 16.74
CA VAL A 422 -15.48 -23.66 15.93
C VAL A 422 -14.75 -23.53 14.59
N HIS A 423 -13.44 -23.59 14.58
CA HIS A 423 -12.59 -23.24 13.42
C HIS A 423 -11.94 -24.42 12.69
N LYS A 424 -12.11 -25.66 13.15
CA LYS A 424 -11.39 -26.85 12.64
C LYS A 424 -11.57 -27.17 11.15
N LYS A 425 -12.61 -26.63 10.50
CA LYS A 425 -12.92 -26.83 9.07
C LYS A 425 -12.33 -25.73 8.17
N GLU A 426 -11.74 -24.69 8.75
CA GLU A 426 -11.18 -23.59 7.98
C GLU A 426 -9.79 -23.94 7.42
N HIS A 427 -9.56 -23.58 6.15
CA HIS A 427 -8.24 -23.77 5.52
C HIS A 427 -7.20 -22.80 6.06
N GLY A 428 -5.97 -23.28 6.23
CA GLY A 428 -4.85 -22.44 6.73
C GLY A 428 -4.93 -22.11 8.21
N VAL A 429 -5.78 -22.83 8.98
CA VAL A 429 -5.92 -22.69 10.42
C VAL A 429 -5.18 -23.81 11.14
N TYR A 430 -4.46 -23.44 12.18
CA TYR A 430 -3.68 -24.31 13.06
C TYR A 430 -4.08 -24.05 14.50
N PHE A 431 -3.83 -25.03 15.36
CA PHE A 431 -4.15 -24.95 16.79
C PHE A 431 -2.95 -25.33 17.63
N THR A 432 -2.89 -24.80 18.84
CA THR A 432 -2.02 -25.29 19.88
C THR A 432 -2.34 -26.76 20.19
N ASP A 433 -1.34 -27.55 20.64
CA ASP A 433 -1.56 -28.96 21.01
C ASP A 433 -2.23 -29.07 22.38
N GLY A 434 -1.96 -28.11 23.30
CA GLY A 434 -2.66 -27.89 24.55
C GLY A 434 -3.69 -26.77 24.44
N ILE A 435 -4.29 -26.40 25.58
CA ILE A 435 -5.37 -25.41 25.63
C ILE A 435 -4.91 -24.02 25.11
N CYS A 436 -3.65 -23.67 25.31
CA CYS A 436 -3.08 -22.40 24.89
C CYS A 436 -1.53 -22.47 24.79
N PHE A 437 -0.95 -21.40 24.26
CA PHE A 437 0.50 -21.25 24.04
C PHE A 437 1.34 -21.59 25.27
N GLU A 438 1.04 -21.03 26.43
CA GLU A 438 1.84 -21.23 27.66
C GLU A 438 1.80 -22.67 28.15
N MET A 439 0.69 -23.38 27.90
CA MET A 439 0.59 -24.81 28.23
C MET A 439 1.50 -25.63 27.30
N ASP A 440 1.47 -25.39 26.00
CA ASP A 440 2.33 -26.11 25.05
C ASP A 440 3.80 -25.91 25.37
N LEU A 441 4.20 -24.68 25.69
CA LEU A 441 5.57 -24.36 26.05
C LEU A 441 5.98 -25.09 27.33
N SER A 442 5.24 -24.94 28.43
CA SER A 442 5.59 -25.52 29.73
C SER A 442 5.60 -27.06 29.72
N LYS A 443 4.60 -27.66 29.05
CA LYS A 443 4.47 -29.11 28.93
C LYS A 443 5.59 -29.71 28.08
N THR A 444 5.83 -29.15 26.87
CA THR A 444 6.87 -29.63 25.96
C THR A 444 8.26 -29.53 26.58
N MET A 445 8.60 -28.40 27.21
CA MET A 445 9.91 -28.19 27.83
C MET A 445 10.17 -29.17 28.97
N LEU A 446 9.17 -29.41 29.81
CA LEU A 446 9.35 -30.36 30.94
C LEU A 446 9.37 -31.82 30.47
N GLN A 447 8.58 -32.19 29.45
CA GLN A 447 8.62 -33.51 28.84
C GLN A 447 9.97 -33.82 28.20
N GLN A 448 10.63 -32.81 27.66
CA GLN A 448 11.98 -32.91 27.08
C GLN A 448 13.10 -32.83 28.13
N GLY A 449 12.77 -32.78 29.40
CA GLY A 449 13.76 -32.67 30.49
C GLY A 449 14.46 -31.30 30.57
N LYS A 450 13.89 -30.26 29.97
CA LYS A 450 14.51 -28.93 29.83
C LYS A 450 14.02 -27.92 30.88
N ARG A 451 13.76 -28.41 32.10
CA ARG A 451 13.34 -27.58 33.22
C ARG A 451 14.29 -26.41 33.50
N ALA A 452 15.61 -26.65 33.41
CA ALA A 452 16.62 -25.61 33.62
C ALA A 452 16.51 -24.44 32.63
N ALA A 453 16.02 -24.69 31.41
CA ALA A 453 15.78 -23.62 30.40
C ALA A 453 14.57 -22.75 30.79
N LEU A 454 13.48 -23.36 31.28
CA LEU A 454 12.33 -22.61 31.81
C LEU A 454 12.71 -21.79 33.04
N ASP A 455 13.45 -22.39 33.98
CA ASP A 455 13.93 -21.69 35.18
C ASP A 455 14.80 -20.49 34.81
N ARG A 456 15.65 -20.63 33.81
CA ARG A 456 16.50 -19.53 33.29
C ARG A 456 15.65 -18.40 32.65
N ILE A 457 14.66 -18.73 31.81
CA ILE A 457 13.75 -17.75 31.22
C ILE A 457 13.05 -16.95 32.33
N ILE A 458 12.51 -17.64 33.32
CA ILE A 458 11.79 -17.05 34.44
C ILE A 458 12.73 -16.18 35.30
N HIS A 459 13.94 -16.67 35.55
CA HIS A 459 14.95 -15.90 36.29
C HIS A 459 15.32 -14.59 35.57
N VAL A 460 15.52 -14.64 34.27
CA VAL A 460 15.81 -13.44 33.46
C VAL A 460 14.63 -12.47 33.48
N ALA A 461 13.40 -12.99 33.41
CA ALA A 461 12.19 -12.17 33.38
C ALA A 461 11.90 -11.44 34.70
N CYS A 462 12.17 -12.04 35.85
CA CYS A 462 11.85 -11.44 37.14
C CYS A 462 13.05 -11.09 38.01
N GLY A 463 14.27 -11.28 37.53
CA GLY A 463 15.52 -10.97 38.27
C GLY A 463 15.79 -11.86 39.49
N ALA A 464 14.99 -12.91 39.71
CA ALA A 464 15.06 -13.80 40.84
C ALA A 464 14.56 -15.20 40.48
N ALA A 465 14.72 -16.17 41.39
CA ALA A 465 14.08 -17.48 41.27
C ALA A 465 12.56 -17.32 41.24
N GLY A 466 11.91 -17.85 40.20
CA GLY A 466 10.47 -17.75 40.06
C GLY A 466 9.70 -18.35 41.22
N ARG A 467 8.60 -17.70 41.56
CA ARG A 467 7.63 -18.18 42.59
C ARG A 467 6.23 -18.12 42.01
N THR A 468 5.40 -19.08 42.41
CA THR A 468 3.96 -19.01 42.19
C THR A 468 3.26 -18.54 43.45
N SER A 469 2.29 -17.66 43.30
CA SER A 469 1.35 -17.27 44.34
C SER A 469 0.09 -18.14 44.27
N TYR A 470 -0.72 -18.10 45.32
CA TYR A 470 -2.02 -18.77 45.32
C TYR A 470 -2.94 -18.25 44.19
N GLU A 471 -2.94 -16.95 43.94
CA GLU A 471 -3.76 -16.33 42.88
C GLU A 471 -3.34 -16.80 41.47
N MET A 472 -2.05 -16.93 41.20
CA MET A 472 -1.54 -17.47 39.92
C MET A 472 -2.02 -18.90 39.72
N LEU A 473 -1.87 -19.75 40.76
CA LEU A 473 -2.29 -21.15 40.71
C LEU A 473 -3.81 -21.28 40.61
N LYS A 474 -4.58 -20.47 41.34
CA LYS A 474 -6.04 -20.44 41.24
C LYS A 474 -6.51 -20.14 39.82
N LYS A 475 -5.95 -19.09 39.16
CA LYS A 475 -6.27 -18.75 37.75
C LYS A 475 -5.92 -19.88 36.80
N ALA A 476 -4.73 -20.47 36.97
CA ALA A 476 -4.25 -21.56 36.13
C ALA A 476 -5.12 -22.82 36.28
N CYS A 477 -5.39 -23.23 37.54
CA CYS A 477 -6.22 -24.40 37.84
C CYS A 477 -7.65 -24.22 37.32
N HIS A 478 -8.23 -23.02 37.43
CA HIS A 478 -9.53 -22.72 36.85
C HIS A 478 -9.53 -22.94 35.32
N LYS A 479 -8.52 -22.42 34.61
CA LYS A 479 -8.39 -22.63 33.14
C LYS A 479 -8.18 -24.11 32.79
N LEU A 480 -7.49 -24.86 33.63
CA LEU A 480 -7.16 -26.29 33.43
C LEU A 480 -8.20 -27.25 34.00
N GLN A 481 -9.23 -26.75 34.67
CA GLN A 481 -10.25 -27.55 35.41
C GLN A 481 -9.61 -28.47 36.45
N LEU A 482 -8.62 -27.96 37.20
CA LEU A 482 -7.91 -28.67 38.30
C LEU A 482 -8.25 -28.04 39.64
N ASP A 483 -8.05 -28.83 40.74
CA ASP A 483 -8.21 -28.30 42.08
C ASP A 483 -6.97 -27.51 42.53
N PRO A 484 -7.08 -26.21 42.85
CA PRO A 484 -5.96 -25.42 43.35
C PRO A 484 -5.32 -25.95 44.64
N GLN A 485 -6.04 -26.71 45.45
CA GLN A 485 -5.52 -27.28 46.70
C GLN A 485 -4.43 -28.33 46.45
N ASP A 486 -4.42 -28.95 45.28
CA ASP A 486 -3.38 -29.91 44.89
C ASP A 486 -2.02 -29.25 44.57
N PHE A 487 -1.99 -27.91 44.46
CA PHE A 487 -0.82 -27.15 44.03
C PHE A 487 -0.42 -26.07 45.07
N PRO A 488 0.31 -26.44 46.12
CA PRO A 488 0.73 -25.46 47.12
C PRO A 488 1.68 -24.41 46.53
N PRO A 489 1.44 -23.09 46.81
CA PRO A 489 2.28 -22.02 46.28
C PRO A 489 3.70 -22.07 46.83
N GLY A 490 4.68 -21.62 46.02
CA GLY A 490 6.07 -21.61 46.43
C GLY A 490 7.07 -21.38 45.31
N PRO A 491 8.37 -21.55 45.64
CA PRO A 491 9.41 -21.43 44.63
C PRO A 491 9.30 -22.52 43.55
N LEU A 492 9.42 -22.16 42.26
CA LEU A 492 9.29 -23.10 41.13
C LEU A 492 10.30 -24.25 41.18
N TYR A 493 11.54 -24.00 41.62
CA TYR A 493 12.58 -25.03 41.72
C TYR A 493 12.27 -26.11 42.79
N LYS A 494 11.39 -25.81 43.75
CA LYS A 494 10.89 -26.72 44.78
C LYS A 494 9.45 -27.18 44.53
N ALA A 495 8.87 -26.83 43.39
CA ALA A 495 7.48 -27.15 43.11
C ALA A 495 7.21 -28.66 43.14
N LYS A 496 6.33 -29.08 44.06
CA LYS A 496 5.86 -30.47 44.23
C LYS A 496 4.34 -30.42 44.45
N PRO A 497 3.54 -30.84 43.45
CA PRO A 497 2.10 -30.94 43.62
C PRO A 497 1.72 -32.09 44.56
N HIS A 498 0.62 -31.98 45.26
CA HIS A 498 0.01 -33.10 45.99
C HIS A 498 -0.54 -34.14 45.02
N LYS A 499 -1.23 -33.64 43.96
CA LYS A 499 -1.65 -34.43 42.81
C LYS A 499 -1.45 -33.61 41.52
N GLY A 500 -1.19 -34.31 40.43
CA GLY A 500 -1.05 -33.69 39.12
C GLY A 500 0.39 -33.39 38.69
N PRO A 501 0.57 -32.81 37.49
CA PRO A 501 1.88 -32.66 36.90
C PRO A 501 2.58 -31.35 37.29
N VAL A 502 3.90 -31.38 37.38
CA VAL A 502 4.74 -30.22 37.76
C VAL A 502 4.64 -29.07 36.76
N TRP A 503 4.32 -29.35 35.47
CA TRP A 503 4.23 -28.29 34.45
C TRP A 503 3.14 -27.25 34.77
N VAL A 504 2.14 -27.57 35.60
CA VAL A 504 1.07 -26.64 36.01
C VAL A 504 1.64 -25.41 36.73
N TYR A 505 2.72 -25.55 37.51
CA TYR A 505 3.36 -24.40 38.14
C TYR A 505 4.01 -23.46 37.16
N TYR A 506 4.69 -24.00 36.14
CA TYR A 506 5.31 -23.21 35.07
C TYR A 506 4.25 -22.56 34.19
N PHE A 507 3.20 -23.30 33.88
CA PHE A 507 2.03 -22.76 33.21
C PHE A 507 1.41 -21.59 33.99
N ALA A 508 1.17 -21.75 35.29
CA ALA A 508 0.59 -20.71 36.12
C ALA A 508 1.44 -19.44 36.14
N TRP A 509 2.75 -19.60 36.20
CA TRP A 509 3.66 -18.46 36.15
C TRP A 509 3.65 -17.79 34.77
N LEU A 510 3.81 -18.52 33.67
CA LEU A 510 3.81 -18.02 32.32
C LEU A 510 2.49 -17.32 31.96
N TYR A 511 1.36 -17.99 32.29
CA TYR A 511 0.02 -17.49 32.03
C TYR A 511 -0.31 -16.17 32.76
N SER A 512 0.25 -16.00 33.97
CA SER A 512 0.08 -14.77 34.76
C SER A 512 1.00 -13.62 34.32
N ASN A 513 2.10 -13.92 33.64
CA ASN A 513 3.10 -12.94 33.23
C ASN A 513 3.22 -12.82 31.70
N LYS A 514 2.21 -13.29 30.97
CA LYS A 514 2.21 -13.23 29.51
C LYS A 514 2.33 -11.80 28.96
N GLY A 515 2.96 -11.66 27.80
CA GLY A 515 3.16 -10.40 27.09
C GLY A 515 4.37 -10.44 26.16
N VAL A 516 4.53 -9.41 25.36
CA VAL A 516 5.53 -9.34 24.30
C VAL A 516 6.98 -9.47 24.80
N ILE A 517 7.28 -8.93 25.99
CA ILE A 517 8.64 -9.00 26.58
C ILE A 517 8.97 -10.45 26.97
N LEU A 518 8.04 -11.13 27.64
CA LEU A 518 8.21 -12.55 27.98
C LEU A 518 8.35 -13.40 26.71
N GLY A 519 7.51 -13.17 25.71
CA GLY A 519 7.61 -13.82 24.41
C GLY A 519 8.99 -13.68 23.79
N ARG A 520 9.55 -12.47 23.79
CA ARG A 520 10.91 -12.20 23.27
C ARG A 520 11.98 -12.98 24.04
N LEU A 521 11.92 -13.01 25.36
CA LEU A 521 12.85 -13.77 26.21
C LEU A 521 12.76 -15.28 25.92
N ILE A 522 11.54 -15.82 25.76
CA ILE A 522 11.31 -17.21 25.37
C ILE A 522 11.97 -17.48 24.01
N GLY A 523 11.70 -16.64 23.02
CA GLY A 523 12.25 -16.77 21.67
C GLY A 523 13.78 -16.76 21.63
N GLN A 524 14.43 -15.92 22.44
CA GLN A 524 15.89 -15.83 22.57
C GLN A 524 16.51 -17.03 23.29
N SER A 525 15.75 -17.70 24.14
CA SER A 525 16.26 -18.76 25.03
C SER A 525 16.13 -20.16 24.44
N LEU A 526 15.20 -20.39 23.50
CA LEU A 526 14.96 -21.71 22.92
C LEU A 526 15.90 -22.01 21.76
N ARG A 527 16.41 -23.25 21.74
CA ARG A 527 17.29 -23.79 20.72
C ARG A 527 16.50 -24.65 19.72
N GLN A 528 17.15 -25.05 18.64
CA GLN A 528 16.60 -26.00 17.68
C GLN A 528 16.16 -27.29 18.40
N GLY A 529 14.95 -27.77 18.10
CA GLY A 529 14.33 -28.92 18.77
C GLY A 529 13.68 -28.62 20.13
N GLU A 530 13.72 -27.36 20.60
CA GLU A 530 13.07 -26.95 21.84
C GLU A 530 11.75 -26.20 21.58
N VAL A 531 11.57 -25.68 20.37
CA VAL A 531 10.33 -25.03 19.95
C VAL A 531 9.19 -26.07 19.94
N PRO A 532 8.04 -25.79 20.55
CA PRO A 532 6.90 -26.72 20.56
C PRO A 532 6.43 -27.10 19.15
N PRO A 533 6.06 -28.38 18.91
CA PRO A 533 5.71 -28.88 17.58
C PRO A 533 4.58 -28.12 16.90
N ALA A 534 3.58 -27.64 17.63
CA ALA A 534 2.49 -26.83 17.09
C ALA A 534 3.02 -25.57 16.38
N PHE A 535 3.96 -24.87 17.01
CA PHE A 535 4.54 -23.63 16.46
C PHE A 535 5.46 -23.90 15.27
N VAL A 536 6.22 -25.00 15.32
CA VAL A 536 7.04 -25.46 14.18
C VAL A 536 6.16 -25.72 12.97
N ARG A 537 5.00 -26.40 13.14
CA ARG A 537 4.05 -26.65 12.03
C ARG A 537 3.55 -25.36 11.39
N VAL A 538 3.18 -24.36 12.18
CA VAL A 538 2.70 -23.03 11.70
C VAL A 538 3.79 -22.33 10.88
N ILE A 539 5.01 -22.25 11.43
CA ILE A 539 6.14 -21.58 10.80
C ILE A 539 6.53 -22.27 9.48
N GLN A 540 6.60 -23.60 9.48
CA GLN A 540 6.90 -24.38 8.27
C GLN A 540 5.80 -24.26 7.21
N ALA A 541 4.52 -24.21 7.62
CA ALA A 541 3.42 -24.01 6.70
C ALA A 541 3.49 -22.62 6.02
N ALA A 542 3.77 -21.56 6.79
CA ALA A 542 3.97 -20.23 6.23
C ALA A 542 5.19 -20.17 5.29
N GLY A 543 6.30 -20.82 5.66
CA GLY A 543 7.49 -20.95 4.82
C GLY A 543 7.21 -21.67 3.49
N LYS A 544 6.44 -22.75 3.51
CA LYS A 544 5.99 -23.45 2.29
C LYS A 544 5.15 -22.53 1.40
N LEU A 545 4.17 -21.85 1.96
CA LEU A 545 3.33 -20.91 1.21
C LEU A 545 4.14 -19.77 0.59
N ALA A 546 5.18 -19.30 1.26
CA ALA A 546 6.07 -18.26 0.75
C ALA A 546 6.98 -18.76 -0.40
N THR A 547 7.28 -20.07 -0.47
CA THR A 547 8.19 -20.67 -1.47
C THR A 547 7.47 -21.25 -2.70
N ILE A 548 6.22 -21.71 -2.58
CA ILE A 548 5.42 -22.34 -3.67
C ILE A 548 5.30 -21.44 -4.92
N ARG A 549 5.63 -20.16 -4.82
CA ARG A 549 5.53 -19.19 -5.92
C ARG A 549 6.81 -19.01 -6.73
N LYS A 550 7.87 -19.79 -6.46
CA LYS A 550 9.15 -19.70 -7.20
C LYS A 550 9.34 -20.80 -8.26
N GLU A 551 8.48 -21.81 -8.28
CA GLU A 551 8.44 -22.85 -9.31
C GLU A 551 7.25 -22.60 -10.26
#